data_83590e634d7f10d349be10376b582c75
#
_entry.id   83590e634d7f10d349be10376b582c75
#
_cell.length_a   1.000
_cell.length_b   1.000
_cell.length_c   1.000
_cell.angle_alpha   90.00
_cell.angle_beta   90.00
_cell.angle_gamma   90.00
#
_symmetry.space_group_name_H-M   'P 1'
#
loop_
_entity.id
_entity.type
_entity.pdbx_description
1 polymer ?
#
loop_
_entity_poly.entity_id
_entity_poly.type
_entity_poly.pdbx_seq_one_letter_code
_entity_poly.pdbx_strand_id
1 'polypeptide(L)'
;AVGMGELLKNGCTTVFDHHYVFPKDAGDLIGAQAQAAELLGVRMHFSRGSMDLSKKDGGLPPDSVVQSVDEIMSDSVQLIGKYHDPSFQSMRRLALAPCSPFSVSADLLRESAVLAREYGVRLHTHLCETKDEERYTLEKVGLRPLAYMQSLGWTGPDVWYAHGIHFNDEELKVLAETGAGVCH
;
A
#
# COMPACT_ATOMS: atom_id res chain seq x y z
N ALA A 1 6.63 -2.85 -18.09
CA ALA A 1 7.23 -2.00 -19.14
C ALA A 1 6.17 -1.23 -19.92
N VAL A 2 5.15 -1.90 -20.51
CA VAL A 2 4.17 -1.24 -21.40
C VAL A 2 3.44 -0.08 -20.70
N GLY A 3 2.83 -0.31 -19.54
CA GLY A 3 2.13 0.73 -18.79
C GLY A 3 3.03 1.91 -18.40
N MET A 4 4.27 1.65 -17.96
CA MET A 4 5.25 2.71 -17.68
C MET A 4 5.59 3.51 -18.95
N GLY A 5 5.74 2.83 -20.10
CA GLY A 5 5.99 3.49 -21.38
C GLY A 5 4.85 4.39 -21.81
N GLU A 6 3.60 3.96 -21.62
CA GLU A 6 2.43 4.80 -21.91
C GLU A 6 2.34 6.02 -20.98
N LEU A 7 2.64 5.85 -19.69
CA LEU A 7 2.70 6.98 -18.74
C LEU A 7 3.77 7.99 -19.16
N LEU A 8 4.98 7.54 -19.54
CA LEU A 8 6.05 8.41 -20.03
C LEU A 8 5.63 9.18 -21.31
N LYS A 9 5.00 8.52 -22.27
CA LYS A 9 4.47 9.18 -23.47
C LYS A 9 3.46 10.29 -23.16
N ASN A 10 2.75 10.16 -22.06
CA ASN A 10 1.80 11.16 -21.57
C ASN A 10 2.40 12.16 -20.57
N GLY A 11 3.73 12.19 -20.43
CA GLY A 11 4.45 13.18 -19.63
C GLY A 11 4.66 12.82 -18.17
N CYS A 12 4.29 11.59 -17.72
CA CYS A 12 4.53 11.14 -16.37
C CYS A 12 5.99 10.71 -16.20
N THR A 13 6.76 11.44 -15.43
CA THR A 13 8.17 11.12 -15.15
C THR A 13 8.39 10.37 -13.84
N THR A 14 7.35 10.32 -12.99
CA THR A 14 7.34 9.58 -11.73
C THR A 14 6.07 8.75 -11.69
N VAL A 15 6.19 7.46 -11.41
CA VAL A 15 5.07 6.52 -11.37
C VAL A 15 5.06 5.75 -10.05
N PHE A 16 3.87 5.40 -9.60
CA PHE A 16 3.63 4.48 -8.49
C PHE A 16 2.76 3.33 -9.01
N ASP A 17 3.06 2.11 -8.59
CA ASP A 17 2.24 0.94 -8.87
C ASP A 17 1.82 0.29 -7.54
N HIS A 18 0.52 0.30 -7.25
CA HIS A 18 -0.01 -0.43 -6.09
C HIS A 18 -0.11 -1.92 -6.44
N HIS A 19 1.05 -2.58 -6.54
CA HIS A 19 1.14 -4.01 -6.76
C HIS A 19 0.92 -4.77 -5.44
N TYR A 20 -0.15 -5.53 -5.34
CA TYR A 20 -0.54 -6.25 -4.10
C TYR A 20 -0.82 -7.75 -4.32
N VAL A 21 -0.61 -8.25 -5.52
CA VAL A 21 -0.81 -9.66 -5.86
C VAL A 21 0.54 -10.38 -5.92
N PHE A 22 0.82 -11.19 -4.93
CA PHE A 22 2.06 -11.97 -4.80
C PHE A 22 1.72 -13.47 -4.76
N PRO A 23 1.50 -14.13 -5.94
CA PRO A 23 1.26 -15.55 -6.00
C PRO A 23 2.49 -16.32 -5.54
N LYS A 24 2.27 -17.49 -4.95
CA LYS A 24 3.36 -18.42 -4.63
C LYS A 24 4.15 -18.75 -5.91
N ASP A 25 5.45 -18.80 -5.78
CA ASP A 25 6.38 -19.15 -6.88
C ASP A 25 6.41 -18.13 -8.06
N ALA A 26 5.89 -16.92 -7.88
CA ALA A 26 5.89 -15.89 -8.91
C ALA A 26 7.27 -15.25 -9.17
N GLY A 27 8.28 -15.57 -8.36
CA GLY A 27 9.62 -15.00 -8.46
C GLY A 27 9.70 -13.54 -7.97
N ASP A 28 10.73 -12.81 -8.41
CA ASP A 28 10.98 -11.43 -8.00
C ASP A 28 10.15 -10.43 -8.83
N LEU A 29 8.90 -10.23 -8.43
CA LEU A 29 7.96 -9.33 -9.13
C LEU A 29 8.42 -7.85 -9.06
N ILE A 30 8.92 -7.42 -7.90
CA ILE A 30 9.44 -6.05 -7.73
C ILE A 30 10.73 -5.87 -8.53
N GLY A 31 11.58 -6.90 -8.60
CA GLY A 31 12.76 -6.87 -9.47
C GLY A 31 12.43 -6.73 -10.95
N ALA A 32 11.39 -7.39 -11.43
CA ALA A 32 10.90 -7.20 -12.80
C ALA A 32 10.41 -5.78 -13.08
N GLN A 33 9.73 -5.16 -12.11
CA GLN A 33 9.32 -3.75 -12.20
C GLN A 33 10.54 -2.82 -12.18
N ALA A 34 11.50 -3.08 -11.29
CA ALA A 34 12.72 -2.28 -11.17
C ALA A 34 13.53 -2.29 -12.47
N GLN A 35 13.71 -3.47 -13.08
CA GLN A 35 14.38 -3.61 -14.36
C GLN A 35 13.65 -2.84 -15.48
N ALA A 36 12.30 -2.92 -15.51
CA ALA A 36 11.51 -2.20 -16.49
C ALA A 36 11.63 -0.67 -16.32
N ALA A 37 11.61 -0.19 -15.08
CA ALA A 37 11.75 1.24 -14.76
C ALA A 37 13.15 1.77 -15.13
N GLU A 38 14.19 0.99 -14.88
CA GLU A 38 15.58 1.33 -15.25
C GLU A 38 15.76 1.42 -16.76
N LEU A 39 15.26 0.42 -17.49
CA LEU A 39 15.33 0.43 -18.98
C LEU A 39 14.61 1.62 -19.60
N LEU A 40 13.52 2.07 -19.00
CA LEU A 40 12.72 3.20 -19.51
C LEU A 40 13.19 4.56 -18.96
N GLY A 41 14.05 4.58 -17.95
CA GLY A 41 14.50 5.81 -17.31
C GLY A 41 13.40 6.55 -16.55
N VAL A 42 12.40 5.82 -16.02
CA VAL A 42 11.29 6.41 -15.24
C VAL A 42 11.55 6.30 -13.75
N ARG A 43 11.24 7.37 -13.01
CA ARG A 43 11.27 7.30 -11.54
C ARG A 43 10.12 6.44 -11.06
N MET A 44 10.45 5.39 -10.30
CA MET A 44 9.46 4.41 -9.84
C MET A 44 9.39 4.37 -8.32
N HIS A 45 8.18 4.47 -7.80
CA HIS A 45 7.86 4.15 -6.42
C HIS A 45 7.14 2.80 -6.41
N PHE A 46 7.85 1.77 -6.00
CA PHE A 46 7.34 0.41 -5.90
C PHE A 46 6.44 0.26 -4.68
N SER A 47 5.46 -0.62 -4.73
CA SER A 47 4.73 -1.06 -3.54
C SER A 47 5.05 -2.52 -3.21
N ARG A 48 5.40 -2.79 -1.96
CA ARG A 48 5.23 -4.12 -1.38
C ARG A 48 3.81 -4.18 -0.83
N GLY A 49 2.88 -4.46 -1.73
CA GLY A 49 1.48 -4.71 -1.37
C GLY A 49 1.31 -6.10 -0.78
N SER A 50 0.22 -6.32 -0.04
CA SER A 50 0.02 -7.58 0.66
C SER A 50 -1.45 -7.84 0.99
N MET A 51 -1.77 -9.10 1.19
CA MET A 51 -3.06 -9.59 1.66
C MET A 51 -2.82 -10.82 2.53
N ASP A 52 -3.45 -10.87 3.70
CA ASP A 52 -3.34 -12.00 4.64
C ASP A 52 -4.69 -12.62 5.02
N LEU A 53 -5.81 -12.00 4.60
CA LEU A 53 -7.16 -12.53 4.80
C LEU A 53 -7.75 -13.01 3.48
N SER A 54 -7.95 -14.33 3.37
CA SER A 54 -8.62 -14.93 2.22
C SER A 54 -10.13 -15.04 2.43
N LYS A 55 -10.85 -15.56 1.43
CA LYS A 55 -12.30 -15.78 1.53
C LYS A 55 -12.70 -16.64 2.71
N LYS A 56 -11.93 -17.67 3.06
CA LYS A 56 -12.18 -18.54 4.23
C LYS A 56 -12.03 -17.80 5.56
N ASP A 57 -11.22 -16.74 5.59
CA ASP A 57 -10.95 -15.90 6.76
C ASP A 57 -11.87 -14.67 6.82
N GLY A 58 -12.83 -14.57 5.87
CA GLY A 58 -13.77 -13.45 5.76
C GLY A 58 -13.27 -12.27 4.95
N GLY A 59 -12.15 -12.44 4.24
CA GLY A 59 -11.65 -11.49 3.26
C GLY A 59 -12.20 -11.74 1.85
N LEU A 60 -11.67 -11.02 0.85
CA LEU A 60 -12.11 -11.14 -0.55
C LEU A 60 -11.16 -11.99 -1.43
N PRO A 61 -9.83 -11.97 -1.22
CA PRO A 61 -8.90 -12.63 -2.11
C PRO A 61 -8.95 -14.17 -2.03
N PRO A 62 -8.58 -14.86 -3.12
CA PRO A 62 -8.41 -16.31 -3.07
C PRO A 62 -7.18 -16.71 -2.25
N ASP A 63 -7.19 -17.94 -1.70
CA ASP A 63 -6.10 -18.47 -0.85
C ASP A 63 -4.72 -18.46 -1.55
N SER A 64 -4.68 -18.50 -2.87
CA SER A 64 -3.43 -18.57 -3.66
C SER A 64 -2.61 -17.28 -3.67
N VAL A 65 -3.18 -16.16 -3.21
CA VAL A 65 -2.52 -14.84 -3.23
C VAL A 65 -2.41 -14.20 -1.85
N VAL A 66 -2.79 -14.92 -0.79
CA VAL A 66 -2.59 -14.49 0.59
C VAL A 66 -1.32 -15.11 1.18
N GLN A 67 -0.67 -14.38 2.06
CA GLN A 67 0.55 -14.77 2.74
C GLN A 67 0.37 -14.58 4.25
N SER A 68 1.19 -15.24 5.06
CA SER A 68 1.22 -14.96 6.50
C SER A 68 1.86 -13.59 6.77
N VAL A 69 1.53 -12.99 7.92
CA VAL A 69 2.13 -11.71 8.34
C VAL A 69 3.65 -11.82 8.40
N ASP A 70 4.20 -12.90 8.97
CA ASP A 70 5.64 -13.13 9.07
C ASP A 70 6.32 -13.20 7.70
N GLU A 71 5.71 -13.89 6.72
CA GLU A 71 6.22 -13.94 5.34
C GLU A 71 6.22 -12.55 4.71
N ILE A 72 5.15 -11.77 4.89
CA ILE A 72 5.02 -10.41 4.36
C ILE A 72 6.07 -9.49 4.97
N MET A 73 6.25 -9.53 6.29
CA MET A 73 7.23 -8.68 6.99
C MET A 73 8.66 -9.04 6.59
N SER A 74 9.00 -10.32 6.58
CA SER A 74 10.33 -10.79 6.17
C SER A 74 10.67 -10.38 4.74
N ASP A 75 9.76 -10.58 3.79
CA ASP A 75 9.94 -10.19 2.39
C ASP A 75 10.01 -8.66 2.25
N SER A 76 9.22 -7.92 3.02
CA SER A 76 9.25 -6.45 3.03
C SER A 76 10.64 -5.91 3.41
N VAL A 77 11.26 -6.45 4.45
CA VAL A 77 12.61 -6.07 4.87
C VAL A 77 13.63 -6.33 3.77
N GLN A 78 13.56 -7.50 3.12
CA GLN A 78 14.45 -7.86 2.02
C GLN A 78 14.29 -6.92 0.81
N LEU A 79 13.06 -6.62 0.42
CA LEU A 79 12.76 -5.75 -0.72
C LEU A 79 13.12 -4.29 -0.44
N ILE A 80 12.92 -3.80 0.79
CA ILE A 80 13.38 -2.47 1.20
C ILE A 80 14.91 -2.40 1.06
N GLY A 81 15.64 -3.35 1.64
CA GLY A 81 17.10 -3.38 1.56
C GLY A 81 17.64 -3.46 0.13
N LYS A 82 16.91 -4.09 -0.78
CA LYS A 82 17.33 -4.29 -2.17
C LYS A 82 16.97 -3.14 -3.10
N TYR A 83 15.78 -2.54 -2.92
CA TYR A 83 15.20 -1.63 -3.92
C TYR A 83 14.94 -0.21 -3.41
N HIS A 84 14.89 0.03 -2.10
CA HIS A 84 14.64 1.37 -1.58
C HIS A 84 15.92 2.21 -1.56
N ASP A 85 15.89 3.38 -2.18
CA ASP A 85 16.93 4.38 -2.07
C ASP A 85 16.33 5.65 -1.43
N PRO A 86 16.69 5.99 -0.17
CA PRO A 86 16.14 7.14 0.54
C PRO A 86 16.70 8.49 0.07
N SER A 87 17.71 8.49 -0.80
CA SER A 87 18.39 9.72 -1.22
C SER A 87 17.42 10.70 -1.91
N PHE A 88 17.73 11.99 -1.79
CA PHE A 88 16.97 13.01 -2.51
C PHE A 88 17.11 12.81 -4.02
N GLN A 89 16.01 12.92 -4.76
CA GLN A 89 15.92 12.65 -6.20
C GLN A 89 16.17 11.20 -6.63
N SER A 90 16.14 10.25 -5.71
CA SER A 90 16.23 8.82 -6.05
C SER A 90 15.28 8.43 -7.17
N MET A 91 15.75 7.57 -8.06
CA MET A 91 14.94 6.95 -9.11
C MET A 91 14.11 5.76 -8.60
N ARG A 92 14.39 5.28 -7.38
CA ARG A 92 13.78 4.08 -6.81
C ARG A 92 13.36 4.31 -5.36
N ARG A 93 12.09 4.16 -5.08
CA ARG A 93 11.58 4.13 -3.71
C ARG A 93 10.62 2.97 -3.54
N LEU A 94 10.48 2.48 -2.32
CA LEU A 94 9.52 1.45 -1.97
C LEU A 94 8.60 1.95 -0.87
N ALA A 95 7.33 1.56 -0.93
CA ALA A 95 6.33 1.75 0.12
C ALA A 95 5.77 0.39 0.55
N LEU A 96 5.34 0.27 1.80
CA LEU A 96 4.52 -0.85 2.24
C LEU A 96 3.05 -0.54 1.94
N ALA A 97 2.38 -1.47 1.27
CA ALA A 97 1.05 -1.21 0.73
C ALA A 97 0.08 -2.40 0.91
N PRO A 98 -0.27 -2.78 2.15
CA PRO A 98 -1.39 -3.69 2.39
C PRO A 98 -2.62 -3.26 1.60
N CYS A 99 -3.33 -4.21 0.97
CA CYS A 99 -4.28 -3.90 -0.10
C CYS A 99 -5.45 -3.01 0.36
N SER A 100 -6.24 -3.48 1.31
CA SER A 100 -7.42 -2.74 1.80
C SER A 100 -7.98 -3.39 3.06
N PRO A 101 -8.84 -2.72 3.85
CA PRO A 101 -9.49 -3.31 5.03
C PRO A 101 -10.25 -4.63 4.77
N PHE A 102 -10.64 -4.91 3.53
CA PHE A 102 -11.31 -6.16 3.17
C PHE A 102 -10.40 -7.39 3.10
N SER A 103 -9.10 -7.19 2.98
CA SER A 103 -8.15 -8.26 2.62
C SER A 103 -6.93 -8.32 3.53
N VAL A 104 -6.91 -7.47 4.57
CA VAL A 104 -5.80 -7.39 5.51
C VAL A 104 -6.27 -7.38 6.96
N SER A 105 -5.52 -8.06 7.81
CA SER A 105 -5.76 -8.07 9.26
C SER A 105 -5.29 -6.79 9.95
N ALA A 106 -5.81 -6.54 11.15
CA ALA A 106 -5.33 -5.45 12.01
C ALA A 106 -3.84 -5.62 12.35
N ASP A 107 -3.38 -6.86 12.50
CA ASP A 107 -2.00 -7.15 12.84
C ASP A 107 -1.07 -6.80 11.68
N LEU A 108 -1.41 -7.20 10.46
CA LEU A 108 -0.65 -6.81 9.27
C LEU A 108 -0.56 -5.29 9.11
N LEU A 109 -1.67 -4.58 9.30
CA LEU A 109 -1.67 -3.10 9.23
C LEU A 109 -0.76 -2.49 10.30
N ARG A 110 -0.86 -2.95 11.55
CA ARG A 110 -0.07 -2.43 12.67
C ARG A 110 1.43 -2.68 12.46
N GLU A 111 1.80 -3.90 12.10
CA GLU A 111 3.19 -4.27 11.86
C GLU A 111 3.77 -3.54 10.65
N SER A 112 3.00 -3.37 9.59
CA SER A 112 3.40 -2.54 8.44
C SER A 112 3.67 -1.09 8.84
N ALA A 113 2.85 -0.49 9.71
CA ALA A 113 3.05 0.88 10.17
C ALA A 113 4.33 1.03 11.02
N VAL A 114 4.62 0.05 11.87
CA VAL A 114 5.86 0.02 12.66
C VAL A 114 7.07 -0.15 11.76
N LEU A 115 7.05 -1.16 10.88
CA LEU A 115 8.16 -1.46 9.97
C LEU A 115 8.46 -0.29 9.02
N ALA A 116 7.44 0.33 8.47
CA ALA A 116 7.62 1.45 7.55
C ALA A 116 8.37 2.61 8.21
N ARG A 117 8.05 2.93 9.46
CA ARG A 117 8.72 4.00 10.21
C ARG A 117 10.13 3.62 10.65
N GLU A 118 10.37 2.37 11.00
CA GLU A 118 11.70 1.87 11.31
C GLU A 118 12.66 2.02 10.12
N TYR A 119 12.18 1.73 8.92
CA TYR A 119 12.98 1.78 7.69
C TYR A 119 12.86 3.10 6.91
N GLY A 120 12.05 4.04 7.38
CA GLY A 120 11.86 5.33 6.71
C GLY A 120 11.18 5.23 5.35
N VAL A 121 10.35 4.20 5.12
CA VAL A 121 9.53 4.04 3.92
C VAL A 121 8.12 4.55 4.17
N ARG A 122 7.34 4.77 3.10
CA ARG A 122 5.98 5.26 3.19
C ARG A 122 4.95 4.13 3.24
N LEU A 123 3.74 4.51 3.64
CA LEU A 123 2.57 3.63 3.76
C LEU A 123 1.48 4.02 2.77
N HIS A 124 0.90 3.01 2.12
CA HIS A 124 -0.20 3.19 1.19
C HIS A 124 -1.24 2.08 1.32
N THR A 125 -2.51 2.40 1.17
CA THR A 125 -3.60 1.43 1.08
C THR A 125 -4.81 2.04 0.38
N HIS A 126 -5.74 1.20 -0.11
CA HIS A 126 -7.05 1.66 -0.54
C HIS A 126 -7.89 2.01 0.70
N LEU A 127 -8.58 3.13 0.67
CA LEU A 127 -9.44 3.54 1.78
C LEU A 127 -10.61 4.42 1.31
N CYS A 128 -11.77 4.23 1.92
CA CYS A 128 -12.99 4.96 1.63
C CYS A 128 -13.39 4.93 0.14
N GLU A 129 -13.12 3.80 -0.52
CA GLU A 129 -13.45 3.57 -1.93
C GLU A 129 -14.94 3.37 -2.14
N THR A 130 -15.57 2.56 -1.29
CA THR A 130 -16.98 2.18 -1.43
C THR A 130 -17.72 2.26 -0.10
N LYS A 131 -19.06 2.36 -0.18
CA LYS A 131 -19.92 2.28 1.02
C LYS A 131 -19.91 0.89 1.65
N ASP A 132 -19.54 -0.14 0.89
CA ASP A 132 -19.41 -1.50 1.42
C ASP A 132 -18.22 -1.61 2.39
N GLU A 133 -17.14 -0.89 2.13
CA GLU A 133 -16.00 -0.77 3.04
C GLU A 133 -16.40 -0.13 4.37
N GLU A 134 -17.16 0.97 4.32
CA GLU A 134 -17.67 1.62 5.52
C GLU A 134 -18.54 0.66 6.34
N ARG A 135 -19.49 -0.05 5.71
CA ARG A 135 -20.29 -1.06 6.38
C ARG A 135 -19.44 -2.17 7.00
N TYR A 136 -18.49 -2.67 6.25
CA TYR A 136 -17.58 -3.72 6.69
C TYR A 136 -16.81 -3.32 7.95
N THR A 137 -16.18 -2.14 7.97
CA THR A 137 -15.41 -1.70 9.13
C THR A 137 -16.30 -1.38 10.32
N LEU A 138 -17.48 -0.79 10.12
CA LEU A 138 -18.46 -0.57 11.19
C LEU A 138 -18.95 -1.89 11.81
N GLU A 139 -19.24 -2.90 10.99
CA GLU A 139 -19.70 -4.21 11.46
C GLU A 139 -18.58 -5.01 12.15
N LYS A 140 -17.36 -4.96 11.64
CA LYS A 140 -16.24 -5.76 12.15
C LYS A 140 -15.55 -5.16 13.37
N VAL A 141 -15.35 -3.85 13.38
CA VAL A 141 -14.55 -3.16 14.40
C VAL A 141 -15.26 -1.97 15.06
N GLY A 142 -16.47 -1.63 14.63
CA GLY A 142 -17.26 -0.53 15.20
C GLY A 142 -16.74 0.86 14.86
N LEU A 143 -15.86 0.99 13.88
CA LEU A 143 -15.21 2.25 13.49
C LEU A 143 -15.42 2.52 12.01
N ARG A 144 -15.49 3.79 11.63
CA ARG A 144 -15.39 4.20 10.23
C ARG A 144 -13.97 3.90 9.70
N PRO A 145 -13.80 3.74 8.36
CA PRO A 145 -12.52 3.31 7.79
C PRO A 145 -11.32 4.15 8.25
N LEU A 146 -11.38 5.48 8.21
CA LEU A 146 -10.25 6.31 8.65
C LEU A 146 -9.98 6.20 10.15
N ALA A 147 -11.01 6.19 10.99
CA ALA A 147 -10.86 6.01 12.43
C ALA A 147 -10.22 4.65 12.78
N TYR A 148 -10.58 3.59 12.03
CA TYR A 148 -9.94 2.31 12.14
C TYR A 148 -8.45 2.38 11.77
N MET A 149 -8.11 3.00 10.66
CA MET A 149 -6.72 3.19 10.25
C MET A 149 -5.91 4.01 11.28
N GLN A 150 -6.49 5.09 11.83
CA GLN A 150 -5.88 5.87 12.91
C GLN A 150 -5.54 4.99 14.14
N SER A 151 -6.45 4.11 14.54
CA SER A 151 -6.26 3.21 15.69
C SER A 151 -5.09 2.22 15.49
N LEU A 152 -4.67 2.02 14.25
CA LEU A 152 -3.57 1.13 13.84
C LEU A 152 -2.28 1.89 13.49
N GLY A 153 -2.25 3.21 13.72
CA GLY A 153 -1.08 4.04 13.44
C GLY A 153 -0.96 4.51 11.99
N TRP A 154 -2.00 4.41 11.19
CA TRP A 154 -2.02 4.80 9.78
C TRP A 154 -2.45 6.24 9.59
N THR A 155 -1.72 7.18 10.17
CA THR A 155 -1.89 8.62 9.98
C THR A 155 -0.55 9.32 10.03
N GLY A 156 -0.40 10.39 9.28
CA GLY A 156 0.84 11.17 9.23
C GLY A 156 1.29 11.49 7.79
N PRO A 157 2.33 12.29 7.63
CA PRO A 157 2.82 12.73 6.32
C PRO A 157 3.52 11.61 5.54
N ASP A 158 3.74 10.46 6.18
CA ASP A 158 4.29 9.23 5.59
C ASP A 158 3.20 8.33 5.00
N VAL A 159 1.93 8.66 5.18
CA VAL A 159 0.76 7.86 4.75
C VAL A 159 0.02 8.55 3.61
N TRP A 160 -0.42 7.80 2.62
CA TRP A 160 -1.42 8.26 1.66
C TRP A 160 -2.40 7.14 1.27
N TYR A 161 -3.61 7.53 0.93
CA TYR A 161 -4.71 6.61 0.60
C TYR A 161 -5.10 6.72 -0.86
N ALA A 162 -5.43 5.58 -1.48
CA ALA A 162 -6.11 5.57 -2.77
C ALA A 162 -7.61 5.79 -2.58
N HIS A 163 -8.23 6.46 -3.53
CA HIS A 163 -9.65 6.77 -3.65
C HIS A 163 -10.14 7.90 -2.74
N GLY A 164 -10.49 7.63 -1.49
CA GLY A 164 -10.98 8.66 -0.57
C GLY A 164 -12.37 9.22 -0.91
N ILE A 165 -13.18 8.50 -1.72
CA ILE A 165 -14.47 8.95 -2.25
C ILE A 165 -15.49 9.19 -1.15
N HIS A 166 -15.44 8.40 -0.08
CA HIS A 166 -16.43 8.41 1.00
C HIS A 166 -15.90 8.96 2.32
N PHE A 167 -14.84 9.79 2.30
CA PHE A 167 -14.48 10.58 3.48
C PHE A 167 -15.57 11.59 3.80
N ASN A 168 -15.89 11.72 5.08
CA ASN A 168 -16.75 12.79 5.57
C ASN A 168 -15.93 14.03 5.98
N ASP A 169 -16.60 15.14 6.30
CA ASP A 169 -15.95 16.41 6.64
C ASP A 169 -15.03 16.32 7.86
N GLU A 170 -15.34 15.48 8.83
CA GLU A 170 -14.49 15.29 10.01
C GLU A 170 -13.23 14.49 9.65
N GLU A 171 -13.35 13.48 8.80
CA GLU A 171 -12.22 12.71 8.29
C GLU A 171 -11.30 13.56 7.42
N LEU A 172 -11.84 14.45 6.60
CA LEU A 172 -11.06 15.43 5.82
C LEU A 172 -10.25 16.38 6.71
N LYS A 173 -10.78 16.81 7.84
CA LYS A 173 -10.03 17.60 8.83
C LYS A 173 -8.87 16.81 9.41
N VAL A 174 -9.09 15.55 9.77
CA VAL A 174 -8.04 14.66 10.27
C VAL A 174 -6.92 14.50 9.24
N LEU A 175 -7.25 14.29 7.97
CA LEU A 175 -6.24 14.20 6.90
C LEU A 175 -5.42 15.50 6.79
N ALA A 176 -6.08 16.65 6.84
CA ALA A 176 -5.42 17.96 6.79
C ALA A 176 -4.50 18.19 8.00
N GLU A 177 -4.94 17.86 9.21
CA GLU A 177 -4.19 18.03 10.46
C GLU A 177 -2.98 17.09 10.55
N THR A 178 -3.13 15.85 10.08
CA THR A 178 -2.08 14.83 10.13
C THR A 178 -1.11 14.89 8.95
N GLY A 179 -1.48 15.57 7.88
CA GLY A 179 -0.70 15.63 6.64
C GLY A 179 -0.74 14.36 5.80
N ALA A 180 -1.70 13.45 6.07
CA ALA A 180 -1.90 12.26 5.25
C ALA A 180 -2.41 12.64 3.86
N GLY A 181 -1.87 11.99 2.82
CA GLY A 181 -2.20 12.27 1.42
C GLY A 181 -3.38 11.46 0.91
N VAL A 182 -3.96 11.92 -0.20
CA VAL A 182 -4.97 11.18 -0.97
C VAL A 182 -4.56 11.17 -2.43
N CYS A 183 -4.70 10.02 -3.07
CA CYS A 183 -4.56 9.82 -4.51
C CYS A 183 -5.93 9.45 -5.07
N HIS A 184 -6.60 10.43 -5.69
CA HIS A 184 -7.96 10.30 -6.22
C HIS A 184 -7.96 9.97 -7.70
#